data_7dee6ab1b7a261fb5b34c80524612131
#
_entry.id   7dee6ab1b7a261fb5b34c80524612131
#
_cell.length_a   1.000
_cell.length_b   1.000
_cell.length_c   1.000
_cell.angle_alpha   90.00
_cell.angle_beta   90.00
_cell.angle_gamma   90.00
#
_symmetry.space_group_name_H-M   'P 1'
#
loop_
_entity.id
_entity.type
_entity.pdbx_description
1 polymer ?
#
loop_
_entity_poly.entity_id
_entity_poly.type
_entity_poly.pdbx_seq_one_letter_code
_entity_poly.pdbx_strand_id
1 'polypeptide(L)'
;AYIAADDSGCRFHKAPCPSYEEVCADKTAYARATKIEYDEHDPIRGSAVLQPCEGRLLVVNPPARPLRREELDRLFALPYTREVHPMYAEGIPAIEEVRFSITHNRGCFGGCNFCALAFHQGRMVTSRSIESVVEEARLLTEDPQFKGYIHDVGGPSANFRHTSCQKQKKCGMCKNRSCLAPEPCPNLDADHSEYTELLRKLRQLPGIKKVFVRSGIRYDYMLQDKNRDFFLELVQHHISGQLKVAPEHCVSSVLDYMGKPHFDVFLKFWRQYKKLNEQDGTEQYLVPYLMSSHPGCTLNDAVKLAEFLHKNGRTPEQVQDFYPTPGTLSTCMYLSLIHISEPTRLRR
;
A
#
# COMPACT_ATOMS: atom_id res chain seq x y z
N ALA A 1 20.16 11.41 1.53
CA ALA A 1 20.52 12.53 0.65
C ALA A 1 21.57 13.41 1.35
N TYR A 2 22.43 14.08 0.58
CA TYR A 2 23.40 15.06 1.08
C TYR A 2 23.74 16.07 -0.03
N ILE A 3 24.31 17.22 0.38
CA ILE A 3 24.76 18.26 -0.54
C ILE A 3 26.29 18.14 -0.70
N ALA A 4 26.79 18.19 -1.93
CA ALA A 4 28.20 18.11 -2.29
C ALA A 4 28.60 19.21 -3.27
N ALA A 5 29.91 19.47 -3.39
CA ALA A 5 30.44 20.36 -4.42
C ALA A 5 30.39 19.70 -5.80
N ASP A 6 30.69 18.39 -5.83
CA ASP A 6 30.71 17.55 -7.03
C ASP A 6 30.27 16.10 -6.71
N ASP A 7 30.34 15.24 -7.69
CA ASP A 7 29.91 13.85 -7.58
C ASP A 7 31.05 12.85 -7.28
N SER A 8 32.25 13.31 -6.97
CA SER A 8 33.46 12.49 -6.78
C SER A 8 33.29 11.51 -5.58
N GLY A 9 32.56 11.92 -4.54
CA GLY A 9 32.27 11.11 -3.35
C GLY A 9 31.14 10.10 -3.54
N CYS A 10 30.44 10.10 -4.67
CA CYS A 10 29.30 9.19 -4.89
C CYS A 10 29.77 7.78 -5.23
N ARG A 11 29.38 6.79 -4.41
CA ARG A 11 29.76 5.37 -4.59
C ARG A 11 28.79 4.56 -5.44
N PHE A 12 27.65 5.12 -5.82
CA PHE A 12 26.61 4.48 -6.60
C PHE A 12 26.73 4.85 -8.09
N HIS A 13 26.09 4.07 -8.96
CA HIS A 13 25.82 4.53 -10.32
C HIS A 13 25.05 5.84 -10.26
N LYS A 14 25.28 6.72 -11.23
CA LYS A 14 24.79 8.09 -11.22
C LYS A 14 23.65 8.25 -12.22
N ALA A 15 22.55 8.83 -11.80
CA ALA A 15 21.41 9.21 -12.62
C ALA A 15 21.29 10.74 -12.60
N PRO A 16 21.70 11.45 -13.68
CA PRO A 16 21.55 12.90 -13.73
C PRO A 16 20.07 13.30 -13.79
N CYS A 17 19.71 14.30 -13.00
CA CYS A 17 18.39 14.88 -12.91
C CYS A 17 18.41 16.33 -13.41
N PRO A 18 17.33 16.86 -13.99
CA PRO A 18 17.20 18.30 -14.25
C PRO A 18 17.51 19.12 -13.01
N SER A 19 18.12 20.30 -13.17
CA SER A 19 18.45 21.16 -12.05
C SER A 19 17.20 21.61 -11.29
N TYR A 20 17.38 22.04 -10.05
CA TYR A 20 16.28 22.58 -9.24
C TYR A 20 15.61 23.77 -9.94
N GLU A 21 16.40 24.66 -10.53
CA GLU A 21 15.94 25.83 -11.26
C GLU A 21 15.13 25.46 -12.51
N GLU A 22 15.58 24.45 -13.28
CA GLU A 22 14.82 23.91 -14.42
C GLU A 22 13.50 23.31 -13.97
N VAL A 23 13.51 22.53 -12.89
CA VAL A 23 12.30 21.92 -12.32
C VAL A 23 11.29 22.95 -11.83
N CYS A 24 11.76 24.06 -11.25
CA CYS A 24 10.89 25.16 -10.84
C CYS A 24 10.29 25.94 -12.02
N ALA A 25 11.02 26.03 -13.13
CA ALA A 25 10.62 26.82 -14.28
C ALA A 25 9.77 26.04 -15.30
N ASP A 26 9.97 24.71 -15.42
CA ASP A 26 9.34 23.89 -16.45
C ASP A 26 8.68 22.63 -15.87
N LYS A 27 7.37 22.51 -16.09
CA LYS A 27 6.57 21.34 -15.68
C LYS A 27 7.04 20.04 -16.34
N THR A 28 7.63 20.11 -17.54
CA THR A 28 8.19 18.94 -18.22
C THR A 28 9.49 18.49 -17.55
N ALA A 29 10.33 19.44 -17.11
CA ALA A 29 11.52 19.14 -16.31
C ALA A 29 11.12 18.50 -14.96
N TYR A 30 10.09 19.01 -14.29
CA TYR A 30 9.53 18.42 -13.10
C TYR A 30 9.06 16.97 -13.34
N ALA A 31 8.30 16.73 -14.40
CA ALA A 31 7.84 15.37 -14.72
C ALA A 31 9.00 14.41 -15.02
N ARG A 32 10.06 14.91 -15.67
CA ARG A 32 11.28 14.15 -15.95
C ARG A 32 12.04 13.82 -14.65
N ALA A 33 12.19 14.77 -13.76
CA ALA A 33 12.78 14.57 -12.43
C ALA A 33 12.01 13.52 -11.63
N THR A 34 10.69 13.67 -11.53
CA THR A 34 9.81 12.69 -10.85
C THR A 34 9.96 11.28 -11.43
N LYS A 35 10.06 11.14 -12.75
CA LYS A 35 10.26 9.85 -13.42
C LYS A 35 11.60 9.23 -13.06
N ILE A 36 12.67 10.02 -13.01
CA ILE A 36 14.01 9.56 -12.61
C ILE A 36 13.98 9.09 -11.15
N GLU A 37 13.44 9.90 -10.23
CA GLU A 37 13.29 9.53 -8.83
C GLU A 37 12.49 8.25 -8.64
N TYR A 38 11.37 8.12 -9.34
CA TYR A 38 10.51 6.93 -9.28
C TYR A 38 11.24 5.68 -9.76
N ASP A 39 11.98 5.76 -10.86
CA ASP A 39 12.71 4.64 -11.44
C ASP A 39 13.92 4.21 -10.61
N GLU A 40 14.61 5.17 -9.99
CA GLU A 40 15.80 4.92 -9.19
C GLU A 40 15.50 4.67 -7.70
N HIS A 41 14.21 4.78 -7.29
CA HIS A 41 13.76 4.42 -5.94
C HIS A 41 13.68 2.90 -5.76
N ASP A 42 14.82 2.22 -5.92
CA ASP A 42 14.94 0.76 -5.85
C ASP A 42 16.21 0.37 -5.06
N PRO A 43 16.10 -0.44 -4.00
CA PRO A 43 17.21 -0.79 -3.13
C PRO A 43 18.21 -1.80 -3.75
N ILE A 44 17.89 -2.38 -4.90
CA ILE A 44 18.73 -3.41 -5.55
C ILE A 44 19.49 -2.81 -6.73
N ARG A 45 18.82 -2.03 -7.59
CA ARG A 45 19.36 -1.54 -8.85
C ARG A 45 19.32 -0.02 -8.99
N GLY A 46 18.84 0.68 -7.96
CA GLY A 46 18.76 2.13 -7.99
C GLY A 46 20.13 2.79 -8.11
N SER A 47 20.16 3.89 -8.86
CA SER A 47 21.31 4.79 -8.97
C SER A 47 21.16 5.95 -8.01
N ALA A 48 22.23 6.64 -7.68
CA ALA A 48 22.15 7.91 -6.99
C ALA A 48 21.62 8.98 -7.94
N VAL A 49 20.54 9.64 -7.56
CA VAL A 49 19.99 10.79 -8.32
C VAL A 49 20.81 12.02 -8.00
N LEU A 50 21.30 12.69 -9.04
CA LEU A 50 22.16 13.86 -8.96
C LEU A 50 21.40 15.07 -9.49
N GLN A 51 21.01 16.00 -8.61
CA GLN A 51 20.30 17.22 -8.97
C GLN A 51 21.16 18.45 -8.71
N PRO A 52 21.55 19.21 -9.74
CA PRO A 52 22.18 20.51 -9.55
C PRO A 52 21.21 21.48 -8.84
N CYS A 53 21.74 22.28 -7.90
CA CYS A 53 20.98 23.26 -7.13
C CYS A 53 21.92 24.37 -6.65
N GLU A 54 21.73 25.61 -7.10
CA GLU A 54 22.49 26.78 -6.67
C GLU A 54 24.02 26.58 -6.66
N GLY A 55 24.56 26.04 -7.75
CA GLY A 55 26.00 25.80 -7.89
C GLY A 55 26.55 24.64 -7.05
N ARG A 56 25.70 23.90 -6.37
CA ARG A 56 26.01 22.68 -5.62
C ARG A 56 25.28 21.49 -6.22
N LEU A 57 25.52 20.32 -5.68
CA LEU A 57 24.90 19.08 -6.12
C LEU A 57 24.13 18.41 -4.96
N LEU A 58 22.83 18.23 -5.11
CA LEU A 58 22.05 17.36 -4.25
C LEU A 58 22.23 15.92 -4.72
N VAL A 59 22.78 15.08 -3.84
CA VAL A 59 22.98 13.65 -4.10
C VAL A 59 21.97 12.86 -3.29
N VAL A 60 21.06 12.17 -3.96
CA VAL A 60 20.06 11.29 -3.35
C VAL A 60 20.46 9.84 -3.61
N ASN A 61 21.03 9.18 -2.60
CA ASN A 61 21.38 7.76 -2.71
C ASN A 61 20.14 6.89 -2.90
N PRO A 62 20.26 5.73 -3.55
CA PRO A 62 19.17 4.76 -3.59
C PRO A 62 18.76 4.35 -2.17
N PRO A 63 17.51 3.92 -1.96
CA PRO A 63 17.05 3.50 -0.64
C PRO A 63 17.87 2.31 -0.13
N ALA A 64 17.97 2.20 1.19
CA ALA A 64 18.58 1.03 1.82
C ALA A 64 17.81 -0.25 1.49
N ARG A 65 18.48 -1.39 1.52
CA ARG A 65 17.81 -2.68 1.41
C ARG A 65 16.77 -2.84 2.51
N PRO A 66 15.61 -3.42 2.21
CA PRO A 66 14.63 -3.74 3.25
C PRO A 66 15.25 -4.59 4.35
N LEU A 67 14.82 -4.35 5.59
CA LEU A 67 15.23 -5.17 6.72
C LEU A 67 14.86 -6.63 6.47
N ARG A 68 15.74 -7.54 6.84
CA ARG A 68 15.46 -8.96 6.85
C ARG A 68 14.48 -9.30 7.96
N ARG A 69 13.85 -10.47 7.87
CA ARG A 69 12.85 -10.92 8.84
C ARG A 69 13.38 -10.86 10.29
N GLU A 70 14.58 -11.34 10.52
CA GLU A 70 15.22 -11.37 11.83
C GLU A 70 15.53 -9.97 12.37
N GLU A 71 15.80 -9.02 11.47
CA GLU A 71 16.02 -7.61 11.84
C GLU A 71 14.70 -6.93 12.20
N LEU A 72 13.62 -7.22 11.45
CA LEU A 72 12.28 -6.76 11.80
C LEU A 72 11.84 -7.34 13.15
N ASP A 73 12.01 -8.64 13.38
CA ASP A 73 11.62 -9.30 14.61
C ASP A 73 12.31 -8.66 15.82
N ARG A 74 13.62 -8.35 15.72
CA ARG A 74 14.36 -7.65 16.78
C ARG A 74 13.83 -6.24 17.03
N LEU A 75 13.44 -5.50 15.98
CA LEU A 75 12.87 -4.17 16.16
C LEU A 75 11.51 -4.23 16.87
N PHE A 76 10.67 -5.16 16.49
CA PHE A 76 9.34 -5.30 17.11
C PHE A 76 9.37 -5.97 18.50
N ALA A 77 10.48 -6.57 18.89
CA ALA A 77 10.71 -7.06 20.25
C ALA A 77 11.18 -5.98 21.23
N LEU A 78 11.40 -4.73 20.77
CA LEU A 78 11.73 -3.61 21.67
C LEU A 78 10.53 -3.31 22.60
N PRO A 79 10.79 -2.85 23.83
CA PRO A 79 9.77 -2.62 24.84
C PRO A 79 8.96 -1.34 24.54
N TYR A 80 8.08 -1.40 23.55
CA TYR A 80 7.18 -0.28 23.24
C TYR A 80 6.11 -0.13 24.32
N THR A 81 5.90 1.09 24.78
CA THR A 81 4.93 1.40 25.84
C THR A 81 3.48 1.25 25.38
N ARG A 82 3.19 1.40 24.07
CA ARG A 82 1.83 1.43 23.50
C ARG A 82 0.91 2.48 24.12
N GLU A 83 1.50 3.50 24.73
CA GLU A 83 0.80 4.61 25.34
C GLU A 83 1.05 5.91 24.56
N VAL A 84 0.17 6.88 24.74
CA VAL A 84 0.39 8.23 24.24
C VAL A 84 1.59 8.87 24.95
N HIS A 85 2.31 9.75 24.25
CA HIS A 85 3.40 10.48 24.88
C HIS A 85 2.88 11.34 26.04
N PRO A 86 3.55 11.42 27.20
CA PRO A 86 3.09 12.15 28.37
C PRO A 86 2.75 13.63 28.16
N MET A 87 3.24 14.26 27.08
CA MET A 87 2.86 15.63 26.71
C MET A 87 1.36 15.79 26.38
N TYR A 88 0.66 14.71 26.05
CA TYR A 88 -0.76 14.72 25.73
C TYR A 88 -1.58 14.31 26.96
N ALA A 89 -1.70 15.23 27.93
CA ALA A 89 -2.35 14.96 29.22
C ALA A 89 -3.82 14.50 29.09
N GLU A 90 -4.52 14.96 28.06
CA GLU A 90 -5.92 14.60 27.77
C GLU A 90 -6.04 13.33 26.89
N GLY A 91 -4.93 12.68 26.56
CA GLY A 91 -4.90 11.55 25.64
C GLY A 91 -5.01 11.96 24.17
N ILE A 92 -5.05 10.95 23.30
CA ILE A 92 -5.26 11.12 21.85
C ILE A 92 -6.34 10.12 21.42
N PRO A 93 -7.47 10.56 20.82
CA PRO A 93 -8.55 9.65 20.41
C PRO A 93 -8.08 8.51 19.47
N ALA A 94 -7.09 8.79 18.62
CA ALA A 94 -6.57 7.80 17.67
C ALA A 94 -5.92 6.58 18.35
N ILE A 95 -5.46 6.67 19.60
CA ILE A 95 -4.84 5.54 20.31
C ILE A 95 -5.83 4.40 20.51
N GLU A 96 -7.11 4.70 20.73
CA GLU A 96 -8.16 3.70 20.95
C GLU A 96 -8.31 2.75 19.75
N GLU A 97 -8.06 3.26 18.54
CA GLU A 97 -8.14 2.46 17.32
C GLU A 97 -6.90 1.60 17.06
N VAL A 98 -5.72 2.06 17.49
CA VAL A 98 -4.45 1.43 17.09
C VAL A 98 -3.70 0.70 18.20
N ARG A 99 -3.99 0.99 19.46
CA ARG A 99 -3.26 0.45 20.63
C ARG A 99 -3.10 -1.07 20.60
N PHE A 100 -4.17 -1.78 20.28
CA PHE A 100 -4.23 -3.24 20.22
C PHE A 100 -4.20 -3.75 18.76
N SER A 101 -3.47 -3.06 17.91
CA SER A 101 -3.21 -3.48 16.53
C SER A 101 -1.75 -3.94 16.38
N ILE A 102 -1.53 -4.92 15.51
CA ILE A 102 -0.22 -5.50 15.24
C ILE A 102 0.15 -5.31 13.78
N THR A 103 1.29 -4.68 13.54
CA THR A 103 1.86 -4.58 12.20
C THR A 103 2.75 -5.79 11.92
N HIS A 104 2.45 -6.55 10.88
CA HIS A 104 3.20 -7.76 10.57
C HIS A 104 4.09 -7.66 9.34
N ASN A 105 3.92 -6.62 8.49
CA ASN A 105 4.69 -6.44 7.26
C ASN A 105 5.07 -4.98 7.01
N ARG A 106 6.02 -4.79 6.11
CA ARG A 106 6.46 -3.49 5.57
C ARG A 106 6.53 -3.59 4.04
N GLY A 107 6.38 -2.44 3.37
CA GLY A 107 6.44 -2.36 1.92
C GLY A 107 5.12 -2.69 1.23
N CYS A 108 4.98 -2.24 -0.01
CA CYS A 108 3.79 -2.48 -0.84
C CYS A 108 4.16 -2.51 -2.33
N PHE A 109 3.94 -3.63 -2.99
CA PHE A 109 4.14 -3.74 -4.45
C PHE A 109 2.89 -3.38 -5.27
N GLY A 110 1.84 -2.86 -4.63
CA GLY A 110 0.60 -2.45 -5.29
C GLY A 110 0.82 -1.39 -6.37
N GLY A 111 1.74 -0.46 -6.13
CA GLY A 111 2.17 0.50 -7.15
C GLY A 111 1.09 1.48 -7.61
N CYS A 112 0.10 1.78 -6.75
CA CYS A 112 -0.93 2.78 -7.05
C CYS A 112 -0.29 4.15 -7.23
N ASN A 113 -0.63 4.86 -8.31
CA ASN A 113 0.05 6.09 -8.72
C ASN A 113 -0.17 7.27 -7.76
N PHE A 114 -1.23 7.24 -6.96
CA PHE A 114 -1.58 8.27 -5.98
C PHE A 114 -1.01 8.00 -4.57
N CYS A 115 -0.45 6.81 -4.33
CA CYS A 115 -0.09 6.35 -2.99
C CYS A 115 1.40 6.53 -2.71
N ALA A 116 1.75 7.23 -1.62
CA ALA A 116 3.13 7.45 -1.21
C ALA A 116 3.76 6.28 -0.43
N LEU A 117 3.01 5.24 -0.07
CA LEU A 117 3.53 4.09 0.70
C LEU A 117 4.72 3.41 0.00
N ALA A 118 4.72 3.37 -1.33
CA ALA A 118 5.84 2.84 -2.11
C ALA A 118 7.16 3.60 -1.87
N PHE A 119 7.09 4.91 -1.60
CA PHE A 119 8.25 5.74 -1.26
C PHE A 119 8.63 5.63 0.21
N HIS A 120 7.65 5.65 1.12
CA HIS A 120 7.92 5.60 2.56
C HIS A 120 8.42 4.24 3.05
N GLN A 121 7.90 3.15 2.50
CA GLN A 121 8.18 1.80 2.97
C GLN A 121 8.85 0.91 1.91
N GLY A 122 8.98 1.42 0.68
CA GLY A 122 9.50 0.66 -0.45
C GLY A 122 8.47 -0.26 -1.10
N ARG A 123 8.83 -0.78 -2.27
CA ARG A 123 8.00 -1.70 -3.06
C ARG A 123 8.34 -3.18 -2.86
N MET A 124 9.33 -3.48 -2.04
CA MET A 124 9.68 -4.84 -1.64
C MET A 124 9.04 -5.14 -0.30
N VAL A 125 8.16 -6.11 -0.29
CA VAL A 125 7.50 -6.53 0.96
C VAL A 125 8.42 -7.43 1.77
N THR A 126 8.54 -7.10 3.05
CA THR A 126 9.18 -7.93 4.08
C THR A 126 8.23 -8.10 5.26
N SER A 127 8.31 -9.22 5.95
CA SER A 127 7.40 -9.56 7.03
C SER A 127 8.14 -10.11 8.23
N ARG A 128 7.56 -9.86 9.38
CA ARG A 128 7.96 -10.50 10.65
C ARG A 128 7.70 -11.99 10.61
N SER A 129 8.40 -12.76 11.42
CA SER A 129 8.06 -14.16 11.65
C SER A 129 6.68 -14.30 12.31
N ILE A 130 6.09 -15.46 12.18
CA ILE A 130 4.84 -15.78 12.89
C ILE A 130 5.08 -15.72 14.40
N GLU A 131 6.20 -16.24 14.87
CA GLU A 131 6.59 -16.27 16.26
C GLU A 131 6.71 -14.87 16.87
N SER A 132 7.30 -13.92 16.16
CA SER A 132 7.41 -12.51 16.58
C SER A 132 6.04 -11.87 16.77
N VAL A 133 5.10 -12.12 15.84
CA VAL A 133 3.73 -11.56 15.91
C VAL A 133 2.91 -12.23 17.01
N VAL A 134 3.06 -13.54 17.19
CA VAL A 134 2.40 -14.30 18.26
C VAL A 134 2.89 -13.86 19.63
N GLU A 135 4.20 -13.61 19.79
CA GLU A 135 4.76 -13.11 21.04
C GLU A 135 4.23 -11.72 21.39
N GLU A 136 4.17 -10.82 20.40
CA GLU A 136 3.55 -9.50 20.60
C GLU A 136 2.08 -9.62 21.01
N ALA A 137 1.32 -10.51 20.38
CA ALA A 137 -0.08 -10.73 20.74
C ALA A 137 -0.22 -11.28 22.17
N ARG A 138 0.74 -12.11 22.63
CA ARG A 138 0.78 -12.59 24.00
C ARG A 138 1.03 -11.47 25.00
N LEU A 139 1.97 -10.57 24.71
CA LEU A 139 2.21 -9.38 25.52
C LEU A 139 0.97 -8.46 25.61
N LEU A 140 0.17 -8.37 24.55
CA LEU A 140 -1.10 -7.63 24.61
C LEU A 140 -2.08 -8.23 25.63
N THR A 141 -2.08 -9.54 25.82
CA THR A 141 -2.98 -10.18 26.80
C THR A 141 -2.61 -9.89 28.26
N GLU A 142 -1.40 -9.39 28.51
CA GLU A 142 -0.92 -8.99 29.82
C GLU A 142 -1.35 -7.55 30.20
N ASP A 143 -1.81 -6.76 29.21
CA ASP A 143 -2.29 -5.39 29.44
C ASP A 143 -3.67 -5.41 30.12
N PRO A 144 -3.84 -4.79 31.29
CA PRO A 144 -5.12 -4.76 32.03
C PRO A 144 -6.28 -4.16 31.24
N GLN A 145 -6.01 -3.34 30.23
CA GLN A 145 -7.04 -2.71 29.37
C GLN A 145 -7.40 -3.57 28.17
N PHE A 146 -6.66 -4.64 27.90
CA PHE A 146 -6.93 -5.53 26.78
C PHE A 146 -8.18 -6.38 27.04
N LYS A 147 -9.20 -6.21 26.21
CA LYS A 147 -10.49 -6.90 26.34
C LYS A 147 -10.59 -8.22 25.53
N GLY A 148 -9.47 -8.67 24.97
CA GLY A 148 -9.39 -9.87 24.13
C GLY A 148 -9.59 -9.63 22.64
N TYR A 149 -9.55 -8.38 22.19
CA TYR A 149 -9.77 -8.00 20.79
C TYR A 149 -8.49 -7.43 20.18
N ILE A 150 -7.88 -8.13 19.23
CA ILE A 150 -6.86 -7.55 18.36
C ILE A 150 -7.60 -6.79 17.26
N HIS A 151 -7.42 -5.46 17.23
CA HIS A 151 -8.18 -4.58 16.37
C HIS A 151 -7.77 -4.68 14.89
N ASP A 152 -6.49 -4.97 14.64
CA ASP A 152 -5.97 -5.22 13.30
C ASP A 152 -4.69 -6.05 13.35
N VAL A 153 -4.57 -7.02 12.46
CA VAL A 153 -3.29 -7.66 12.13
C VAL A 153 -2.95 -7.27 10.71
N GLY A 154 -2.29 -6.15 10.55
CA GLY A 154 -2.23 -5.45 9.28
C GLY A 154 -0.87 -4.90 8.88
N GLY A 155 -0.92 -3.99 7.93
CA GLY A 155 0.23 -3.31 7.36
C GLY A 155 -0.19 -2.45 6.17
N PRO A 156 0.77 -2.00 5.31
CA PRO A 156 0.47 -1.19 4.13
C PRO A 156 -0.55 -1.82 3.17
N SER A 157 -0.56 -3.13 3.09
CA SER A 157 -1.63 -4.00 2.55
C SER A 157 -1.64 -5.24 3.42
N ALA A 158 -2.75 -5.52 4.09
CA ALA A 158 -2.78 -6.54 5.13
C ALA A 158 -2.41 -7.94 4.62
N ASN A 159 -2.82 -8.29 3.41
CA ASN A 159 -2.57 -9.61 2.85
C ASN A 159 -1.25 -9.76 2.08
N PHE A 160 -0.29 -8.86 2.29
CA PHE A 160 1.07 -9.00 1.74
C PHE A 160 2.02 -9.55 2.79
N ARG A 161 2.68 -10.69 2.51
CA ARG A 161 3.64 -11.32 3.42
C ARG A 161 5.04 -11.47 2.82
N HIS A 162 5.17 -11.45 1.51
CA HIS A 162 6.43 -11.66 0.79
C HIS A 162 6.53 -10.77 -0.45
N THR A 163 7.68 -10.79 -1.09
CA THR A 163 7.90 -10.06 -2.35
C THR A 163 6.98 -10.58 -3.45
N SER A 164 6.62 -9.72 -4.41
CA SER A 164 5.68 -10.06 -5.49
C SER A 164 6.11 -11.23 -6.37
N CYS A 165 7.42 -11.49 -6.48
CA CYS A 165 7.97 -12.60 -7.26
C CYS A 165 9.45 -12.84 -6.91
N GLN A 166 9.99 -13.99 -7.31
CA GLN A 166 11.41 -14.32 -7.07
C GLN A 166 12.38 -13.42 -7.83
N LYS A 167 11.97 -12.89 -9.01
CA LYS A 167 12.79 -11.93 -9.77
C LYS A 167 13.03 -10.64 -8.98
N GLN A 168 12.02 -10.17 -8.24
CA GLN A 168 12.14 -8.95 -7.44
C GLN A 168 13.30 -9.02 -6.43
N LYS A 169 13.51 -10.18 -5.80
CA LYS A 169 14.61 -10.38 -4.85
C LYS A 169 16.00 -10.19 -5.45
N LYS A 170 16.15 -10.48 -6.75
CA LYS A 170 17.45 -10.42 -7.46
C LYS A 170 17.66 -9.12 -8.21
N CYS A 171 16.62 -8.63 -8.86
CA CYS A 171 16.70 -7.54 -9.84
C CYS A 171 15.97 -6.27 -9.41
N GLY A 172 15.36 -6.24 -8.21
CA GLY A 172 14.50 -5.13 -7.79
C GLY A 172 13.17 -5.08 -8.56
N MET A 173 12.51 -3.92 -8.53
CA MET A 173 11.23 -3.70 -9.20
C MET A 173 11.39 -3.54 -10.72
N CYS A 174 10.40 -4.00 -11.46
CA CYS A 174 10.33 -3.76 -12.90
C CYS A 174 10.08 -2.27 -13.18
N LYS A 175 10.89 -1.65 -14.06
CA LYS A 175 10.68 -0.25 -14.48
C LYS A 175 9.39 -0.06 -15.31
N ASN A 176 9.07 -1.05 -16.14
CA ASN A 176 8.04 -0.92 -17.19
C ASN A 176 6.80 -1.80 -16.94
N ARG A 177 6.64 -2.37 -15.74
CA ARG A 177 5.50 -3.23 -15.43
C ARG A 177 5.12 -3.14 -13.97
N SER A 178 3.84 -2.93 -13.71
CA SER A 178 3.22 -3.13 -12.40
C SER A 178 2.99 -4.62 -12.13
N CYS A 179 2.94 -5.00 -10.85
CA CYS A 179 2.69 -6.38 -10.44
C CYS A 179 1.21 -6.77 -10.52
N LEU A 180 0.29 -5.78 -10.34
CA LEU A 180 -1.13 -6.03 -10.18
C LEU A 180 -2.02 -5.30 -11.19
N ALA A 181 -1.55 -4.21 -11.80
CA ALA A 181 -2.35 -3.36 -12.68
C ALA A 181 -1.68 -3.11 -14.03
N PRO A 182 -2.45 -2.92 -15.12
CA PRO A 182 -3.91 -3.14 -15.21
C PRO A 182 -4.30 -4.61 -15.06
N GLU A 183 -3.38 -5.51 -15.41
CA GLU A 183 -3.51 -6.97 -15.29
C GLU A 183 -2.40 -7.55 -14.43
N PRO A 184 -2.66 -8.65 -13.70
CA PRO A 184 -1.67 -9.32 -12.89
C PRO A 184 -0.45 -9.77 -13.73
N CYS A 185 0.75 -9.60 -13.17
CA CYS A 185 1.97 -10.07 -13.80
C CYS A 185 1.98 -11.61 -13.83
N PRO A 186 2.34 -12.25 -14.97
CA PRO A 186 2.44 -13.71 -15.05
C PRO A 186 3.42 -14.35 -14.05
N ASN A 187 4.39 -13.56 -13.56
CA ASN A 187 5.36 -14.01 -12.55
C ASN A 187 4.93 -13.68 -11.12
N LEU A 188 3.69 -13.19 -10.91
CA LEU A 188 3.19 -12.86 -9.60
C LEU A 188 3.09 -14.13 -8.75
N ASP A 189 3.70 -14.10 -7.59
CA ASP A 189 3.62 -15.14 -6.57
C ASP A 189 2.48 -14.75 -5.61
N ALA A 190 1.33 -15.40 -5.77
CA ALA A 190 0.14 -15.13 -4.96
C ALA A 190 -0.10 -16.29 -4.00
N ASP A 191 0.42 -16.14 -2.79
CA ASP A 191 0.30 -17.12 -1.72
C ASP A 191 -0.04 -16.42 -0.40
N HIS A 192 -1.14 -16.84 0.24
CA HIS A 192 -1.59 -16.35 1.54
C HIS A 192 -1.45 -17.40 2.66
N SER A 193 -0.79 -18.52 2.40
CA SER A 193 -0.69 -19.64 3.37
C SER A 193 -0.07 -19.19 4.70
N GLU A 194 1.05 -18.47 4.66
CA GLU A 194 1.72 -17.95 5.85
C GLU A 194 0.84 -16.94 6.63
N TYR A 195 0.05 -16.12 5.92
CA TYR A 195 -0.85 -15.19 6.60
C TYR A 195 -2.04 -15.89 7.24
N THR A 196 -2.59 -16.88 6.56
CA THR A 196 -3.66 -17.75 7.09
C THR A 196 -3.20 -18.50 8.34
N GLU A 197 -2.00 -19.06 8.31
CA GLU A 197 -1.42 -19.72 9.47
C GLU A 197 -1.23 -18.75 10.66
N LEU A 198 -0.70 -17.55 10.40
CA LEU A 198 -0.56 -16.51 11.41
C LEU A 198 -1.90 -16.18 12.08
N LEU A 199 -2.93 -15.90 11.28
CA LEU A 199 -4.25 -15.54 11.79
C LEU A 199 -4.88 -16.67 12.61
N ARG A 200 -4.72 -17.93 12.18
CA ARG A 200 -5.18 -19.11 12.91
C ARG A 200 -4.46 -19.27 14.26
N LYS A 201 -3.15 -19.10 14.29
CA LYS A 201 -2.38 -19.14 15.54
C LYS A 201 -2.82 -18.06 16.52
N LEU A 202 -3.01 -16.83 16.04
CA LEU A 202 -3.42 -15.71 16.89
C LEU A 202 -4.79 -15.94 17.54
N ARG A 203 -5.79 -16.42 16.80
CA ARG A 203 -7.12 -16.67 17.36
C ARG A 203 -7.20 -17.87 18.32
N GLN A 204 -6.16 -18.69 18.36
CA GLN A 204 -6.07 -19.82 19.28
C GLN A 204 -5.35 -19.47 20.59
N LEU A 205 -4.76 -18.27 20.71
CA LEU A 205 -4.07 -17.86 21.91
C LEU A 205 -5.04 -17.65 23.09
N PRO A 206 -4.67 -18.14 24.30
CA PRO A 206 -5.43 -17.83 25.51
C PRO A 206 -5.57 -16.30 25.70
N GLY A 207 -6.74 -15.85 26.12
CA GLY A 207 -7.02 -14.43 26.33
C GLY A 207 -7.46 -13.65 25.07
N ILE A 208 -7.32 -14.24 23.88
CA ILE A 208 -7.80 -13.62 22.63
C ILE A 208 -9.19 -14.16 22.27
N LYS A 209 -10.15 -13.28 22.15
CA LYS A 209 -11.53 -13.55 21.75
C LYS A 209 -11.76 -13.40 20.25
N LYS A 210 -11.17 -12.35 19.66
CA LYS A 210 -11.28 -12.05 18.23
C LYS A 210 -10.01 -11.39 17.70
N VAL A 211 -9.69 -11.70 16.46
CA VAL A 211 -8.60 -11.11 15.70
C VAL A 211 -9.20 -10.51 14.44
N PHE A 212 -9.10 -9.19 14.27
CA PHE A 212 -9.66 -8.52 13.09
C PHE A 212 -8.58 -8.15 12.08
N VAL A 213 -8.98 -8.04 10.83
CA VAL A 213 -8.20 -7.48 9.73
C VAL A 213 -8.97 -6.26 9.22
N ARG A 214 -8.49 -5.07 9.60
CA ARG A 214 -9.10 -3.78 9.24
C ARG A 214 -8.27 -2.98 8.23
N SER A 215 -6.96 -3.23 8.16
CA SER A 215 -6.10 -2.70 7.10
C SER A 215 -6.57 -3.18 5.73
N GLY A 216 -6.36 -2.36 4.71
CA GLY A 216 -6.87 -2.64 3.38
C GLY A 216 -6.39 -3.97 2.80
N ILE A 217 -7.34 -4.76 2.35
CA ILE A 217 -7.09 -6.01 1.61
C ILE A 217 -6.93 -5.69 0.12
N ARG A 218 -5.85 -6.19 -0.49
CA ARG A 218 -5.71 -6.23 -1.94
C ARG A 218 -6.51 -7.42 -2.48
N TYR A 219 -7.75 -7.15 -2.80
CA TYR A 219 -8.69 -8.17 -3.33
C TYR A 219 -8.25 -8.71 -4.69
N ASP A 220 -7.60 -7.89 -5.50
CA ASP A 220 -7.02 -8.23 -6.78
C ASP A 220 -5.87 -9.25 -6.64
N TYR A 221 -5.00 -9.10 -5.63
CA TYR A 221 -3.96 -10.05 -5.28
C TYR A 221 -4.56 -11.35 -4.72
N MET A 222 -5.55 -11.23 -3.83
CA MET A 222 -6.24 -12.39 -3.25
C MET A 222 -6.93 -13.27 -4.30
N LEU A 223 -7.48 -12.67 -5.36
CA LEU A 223 -8.10 -13.41 -6.46
C LEU A 223 -7.11 -14.19 -7.33
N GLN A 224 -5.79 -13.90 -7.24
CA GLN A 224 -4.74 -14.66 -7.96
C GLN A 224 -4.28 -15.89 -7.19
N ASP A 225 -4.58 -15.99 -5.89
CA ASP A 225 -4.27 -17.16 -5.11
C ASP A 225 -5.16 -18.34 -5.55
N LYS A 226 -4.52 -19.46 -5.88
CA LYS A 226 -5.23 -20.70 -6.25
C LYS A 226 -5.87 -21.37 -5.05
N ASN A 227 -5.29 -21.17 -3.86
CA ASN A 227 -5.83 -21.64 -2.59
C ASN A 227 -6.84 -20.62 -2.06
N ARG A 228 -8.02 -21.10 -1.72
CA ARG A 228 -9.13 -20.29 -1.19
C ARG A 228 -9.15 -20.19 0.34
N ASP A 229 -8.26 -20.87 1.03
CA ASP A 229 -8.24 -20.96 2.49
C ASP A 229 -8.20 -19.59 3.16
N PHE A 230 -7.36 -18.68 2.65
CA PHE A 230 -7.30 -17.31 3.18
C PHE A 230 -8.63 -16.58 3.07
N PHE A 231 -9.30 -16.68 1.92
CA PHE A 231 -10.57 -15.98 1.72
C PHE A 231 -11.66 -16.52 2.65
N LEU A 232 -11.72 -17.82 2.84
CA LEU A 232 -12.64 -18.45 3.79
C LEU A 232 -12.32 -18.07 5.23
N GLU A 233 -11.05 -18.18 5.65
CA GLU A 233 -10.60 -17.81 6.99
C GLU A 233 -10.92 -16.34 7.30
N LEU A 234 -10.67 -15.44 6.35
CA LEU A 234 -10.94 -14.01 6.48
C LEU A 234 -12.43 -13.76 6.74
N VAL A 235 -13.32 -14.30 5.89
CA VAL A 235 -14.78 -14.09 5.97
C VAL A 235 -15.34 -14.68 7.26
N GLN A 236 -14.93 -15.90 7.62
CA GLN A 236 -15.48 -16.59 8.77
C GLN A 236 -15.03 -16.04 10.12
N HIS A 237 -13.82 -15.49 10.20
CA HIS A 237 -13.21 -15.23 11.51
C HIS A 237 -12.69 -13.82 11.74
N HIS A 238 -12.37 -13.05 10.68
CA HIS A 238 -11.55 -11.84 10.82
C HIS A 238 -12.23 -10.53 10.40
N ILE A 239 -13.51 -10.59 10.03
CA ILE A 239 -14.30 -9.40 9.66
C ILE A 239 -15.24 -9.05 10.80
N SER A 240 -15.24 -7.76 11.21
CA SER A 240 -16.09 -7.24 12.29
C SER A 240 -17.46 -6.73 11.82
N GLY A 241 -18.04 -7.34 10.76
CA GLY A 241 -19.28 -6.91 10.12
C GLY A 241 -19.08 -6.07 8.87
N GLN A 242 -17.94 -5.41 8.70
CA GLN A 242 -17.61 -4.62 7.51
C GLN A 242 -16.21 -4.96 6.99
N LEU A 243 -16.12 -5.26 5.69
CA LEU A 243 -14.86 -5.39 4.99
C LEU A 243 -14.64 -4.14 4.11
N LYS A 244 -13.56 -3.41 4.38
CA LYS A 244 -13.16 -2.25 3.59
C LYS A 244 -12.20 -2.67 2.48
N VAL A 245 -12.51 -2.29 1.25
CA VAL A 245 -11.68 -2.51 0.07
C VAL A 245 -11.67 -1.27 -0.81
N ALA A 246 -10.63 -1.07 -1.58
CA ALA A 246 -10.38 0.16 -2.31
C ALA A 246 -10.41 -0.07 -3.84
N PRO A 247 -11.59 -0.15 -4.48
CA PRO A 247 -11.70 -0.10 -5.95
C PRO A 247 -11.35 1.26 -6.53
N GLU A 248 -11.49 2.35 -5.75
CA GLU A 248 -11.24 3.76 -6.04
C GLU A 248 -12.19 4.38 -7.06
N HIS A 249 -12.46 3.74 -8.19
CA HIS A 249 -13.35 4.22 -9.25
C HIS A 249 -13.99 3.07 -10.02
N CYS A 250 -15.02 3.35 -10.82
CA CYS A 250 -15.68 2.34 -11.65
C CYS A 250 -15.33 2.44 -13.15
N VAL A 251 -14.62 3.49 -13.58
CA VAL A 251 -14.26 3.71 -14.98
C VAL A 251 -12.81 3.26 -15.23
N SER A 252 -12.62 2.35 -16.19
CA SER A 252 -11.31 1.72 -16.46
C SER A 252 -10.22 2.72 -16.84
N SER A 253 -10.52 3.74 -17.64
CA SER A 253 -9.54 4.77 -18.00
C SER A 253 -9.04 5.57 -16.80
N VAL A 254 -9.90 5.85 -15.81
CA VAL A 254 -9.51 6.50 -14.56
C VAL A 254 -8.66 5.55 -13.71
N LEU A 255 -9.05 4.27 -13.63
CA LEU A 255 -8.28 3.25 -12.91
C LEU A 255 -6.89 3.03 -13.53
N ASP A 256 -6.76 3.16 -14.85
CA ASP A 256 -5.47 3.16 -15.53
C ASP A 256 -4.55 4.28 -15.05
N TYR A 257 -5.07 5.52 -14.96
CA TYR A 257 -4.32 6.65 -14.38
C TYR A 257 -3.98 6.44 -12.89
N MET A 258 -4.83 5.77 -12.16
CA MET A 258 -4.59 5.43 -10.75
C MET A 258 -3.59 4.28 -10.56
N GLY A 259 -3.26 3.52 -11.62
CA GLY A 259 -2.46 2.29 -11.49
C GLY A 259 -3.18 1.18 -10.73
N LYS A 260 -4.49 1.07 -10.93
CA LYS A 260 -5.38 0.09 -10.30
C LYS A 260 -5.89 -0.94 -11.33
N PRO A 261 -6.28 -2.15 -10.89
CA PRO A 261 -6.96 -3.10 -11.77
C PRO A 261 -8.31 -2.55 -12.21
N HIS A 262 -8.79 -2.99 -13.36
CA HIS A 262 -10.09 -2.60 -13.88
C HIS A 262 -11.23 -3.04 -12.98
N PHE A 263 -12.37 -2.38 -13.11
CA PHE A 263 -13.48 -2.51 -12.16
C PHE A 263 -14.18 -3.87 -12.18
N ASP A 264 -14.08 -4.62 -13.27
CA ASP A 264 -14.58 -6.00 -13.39
C ASP A 264 -13.91 -6.95 -12.38
N VAL A 265 -12.64 -6.72 -12.03
CA VAL A 265 -11.91 -7.45 -10.99
C VAL A 265 -12.58 -7.24 -9.62
N PHE A 266 -12.98 -6.00 -9.32
CA PHE A 266 -13.74 -5.69 -8.11
C PHE A 266 -15.11 -6.37 -8.11
N LEU A 267 -15.83 -6.32 -9.24
CA LEU A 267 -17.13 -6.99 -9.36
C LEU A 267 -17.03 -8.51 -9.19
N LYS A 268 -15.96 -9.11 -9.71
CA LYS A 268 -15.67 -10.55 -9.52
C LYS A 268 -15.45 -10.86 -8.04
N PHE A 269 -14.64 -10.05 -7.35
CA PHE A 269 -14.43 -10.19 -5.91
C PHE A 269 -15.74 -10.03 -5.15
N TRP A 270 -16.51 -8.99 -5.40
CA TRP A 270 -17.78 -8.71 -4.73
C TRP A 270 -18.77 -9.87 -4.83
N ARG A 271 -18.94 -10.45 -6.04
CA ARG A 271 -19.81 -11.62 -6.23
C ARG A 271 -19.36 -12.82 -5.39
N GLN A 272 -18.06 -13.07 -5.32
CA GLN A 272 -17.51 -14.18 -4.52
C GLN A 272 -17.68 -13.91 -3.03
N TYR A 273 -17.43 -12.69 -2.57
CA TYR A 273 -17.64 -12.30 -1.19
C TYR A 273 -19.09 -12.45 -0.75
N LYS A 274 -20.03 -11.99 -1.57
CA LYS A 274 -21.47 -12.15 -1.31
C LYS A 274 -21.86 -13.62 -1.21
N LYS A 275 -21.41 -14.44 -2.16
CA LYS A 275 -21.68 -15.89 -2.14
C LYS A 275 -21.14 -16.57 -0.88
N LEU A 276 -19.95 -16.20 -0.42
CA LEU A 276 -19.38 -16.78 0.81
C LEU A 276 -20.18 -16.37 2.05
N ASN A 277 -20.61 -15.12 2.16
CA ASN A 277 -21.47 -14.67 3.26
C ASN A 277 -22.79 -15.41 3.28
N GLU A 278 -23.43 -15.61 2.13
CA GLU A 278 -24.68 -16.37 2.00
C GLU A 278 -24.48 -17.83 2.44
N GLN A 279 -23.36 -18.45 2.07
CA GLN A 279 -23.03 -19.83 2.45
C GLN A 279 -22.71 -20.00 3.92
N ASP A 280 -22.09 -19.00 4.53
CA ASP A 280 -21.65 -19.00 5.94
C ASP A 280 -22.74 -18.46 6.88
N GLY A 281 -23.86 -17.96 6.32
CA GLY A 281 -24.97 -17.37 7.10
C GLY A 281 -24.57 -16.08 7.85
N THR A 282 -23.58 -15.34 7.35
CA THR A 282 -23.09 -14.11 7.96
C THR A 282 -23.68 -12.87 7.30
N GLU A 283 -23.96 -11.83 8.08
CA GLU A 283 -24.40 -10.54 7.59
C GLU A 283 -23.20 -9.57 7.63
N GLN A 284 -22.33 -9.65 6.63
CA GLN A 284 -21.19 -8.74 6.50
C GLN A 284 -21.36 -7.83 5.28
N TYR A 285 -20.97 -6.57 5.47
CA TYR A 285 -21.07 -5.54 4.44
C TYR A 285 -19.72 -5.25 3.79
N LEU A 286 -19.72 -5.11 2.47
CA LEU A 286 -18.55 -4.62 1.74
C LEU A 286 -18.63 -3.10 1.64
N VAL A 287 -17.61 -2.40 2.13
CA VAL A 287 -17.50 -0.94 2.08
C VAL A 287 -16.43 -0.57 1.05
N PRO A 288 -16.81 -0.12 -0.16
CA PRO A 288 -15.86 0.32 -1.16
C PRO A 288 -15.31 1.71 -0.82
N TYR A 289 -14.00 1.86 -0.76
CA TYR A 289 -13.35 3.16 -0.79
C TYR A 289 -13.33 3.69 -2.22
N LEU A 290 -13.76 4.95 -2.37
CA LEU A 290 -13.83 5.64 -3.66
C LEU A 290 -13.06 6.95 -3.57
N MET A 291 -12.47 7.35 -4.70
CA MET A 291 -11.72 8.58 -4.84
C MET A 291 -12.31 9.43 -5.96
N SER A 292 -12.64 10.68 -5.64
CA SER A 292 -13.05 11.70 -6.61
C SER A 292 -11.85 12.55 -7.05
N SER A 293 -12.02 13.28 -8.14
CA SER A 293 -11.09 14.33 -8.60
C SER A 293 -9.66 13.86 -8.91
N HIS A 294 -9.43 12.55 -9.16
CA HIS A 294 -8.11 12.07 -9.57
C HIS A 294 -7.73 12.66 -10.94
N PRO A 295 -6.47 13.06 -11.17
CA PRO A 295 -5.99 13.53 -12.47
C PRO A 295 -6.36 12.57 -13.60
N GLY A 296 -6.98 13.09 -14.66
CA GLY A 296 -7.52 12.30 -15.78
C GLY A 296 -8.97 11.85 -15.61
N CYS A 297 -9.60 12.07 -14.46
CA CYS A 297 -11.04 11.88 -14.29
C CYS A 297 -11.79 13.08 -14.88
N THR A 298 -12.74 12.80 -15.78
CA THR A 298 -13.62 13.81 -16.37
C THR A 298 -14.94 13.91 -15.60
N LEU A 299 -15.71 14.98 -15.83
CA LEU A 299 -17.07 15.10 -15.27
C LEU A 299 -17.95 13.92 -15.68
N ASN A 300 -17.85 13.45 -16.94
CA ASN A 300 -18.60 12.29 -17.41
C ASN A 300 -18.23 11.01 -16.65
N ASP A 301 -16.96 10.84 -16.26
CA ASP A 301 -16.53 9.69 -15.46
C ASP A 301 -17.06 9.77 -14.03
N ALA A 302 -17.11 10.97 -13.44
CA ALA A 302 -17.75 11.21 -12.15
C ALA A 302 -19.26 10.90 -12.19
N VAL A 303 -19.95 11.28 -13.26
CA VAL A 303 -21.38 10.94 -13.47
C VAL A 303 -21.57 9.42 -13.56
N LYS A 304 -20.71 8.69 -14.29
CA LYS A 304 -20.77 7.22 -14.35
C LYS A 304 -20.59 6.58 -12.97
N LEU A 305 -19.71 7.14 -12.14
CA LEU A 305 -19.52 6.67 -10.76
C LEU A 305 -20.80 6.90 -9.94
N ALA A 306 -21.39 8.09 -10.04
CA ALA A 306 -22.65 8.42 -9.34
C ALA A 306 -23.81 7.51 -9.80
N GLU A 307 -23.94 7.26 -11.11
CA GLU A 307 -24.93 6.31 -11.64
C GLU A 307 -24.72 4.89 -11.13
N PHE A 308 -23.48 4.42 -11.08
CA PHE A 308 -23.15 3.10 -10.52
C PHE A 308 -23.60 3.00 -9.06
N LEU A 309 -23.30 4.00 -8.24
CA LEU A 309 -23.71 4.04 -6.84
C LEU A 309 -25.22 4.04 -6.69
N HIS A 310 -25.91 4.89 -7.45
CA HIS A 310 -27.38 4.99 -7.43
C HIS A 310 -28.03 3.66 -7.81
N LYS A 311 -27.61 3.02 -8.91
CA LYS A 311 -28.13 1.73 -9.38
C LYS A 311 -27.95 0.59 -8.37
N ASN A 312 -26.93 0.67 -7.52
CA ASN A 312 -26.68 -0.33 -6.49
C ASN A 312 -27.26 0.04 -5.12
N GLY A 313 -28.08 1.09 -5.06
CA GLY A 313 -28.74 1.53 -3.81
C GLY A 313 -27.76 1.93 -2.71
N ARG A 314 -26.57 2.42 -3.07
CA ARG A 314 -25.51 2.76 -2.12
C ARG A 314 -25.20 4.24 -2.17
N THR A 315 -25.30 4.87 -1.03
CA THR A 315 -24.74 6.21 -0.81
C THR A 315 -23.53 6.03 0.09
N PRO A 316 -22.29 6.24 -0.41
CA PRO A 316 -21.12 6.15 0.44
C PRO A 316 -21.17 7.27 1.50
N GLU A 317 -20.91 6.92 2.75
CA GLU A 317 -20.82 7.90 3.83
C GLU A 317 -19.58 8.76 3.70
N GLN A 318 -18.53 8.24 3.08
CA GLN A 318 -17.27 8.92 2.87
C GLN A 318 -16.71 8.64 1.47
N VAL A 319 -16.37 9.69 0.77
CA VAL A 319 -15.58 9.68 -0.48
C VAL A 319 -14.33 10.51 -0.23
N GLN A 320 -13.18 10.01 -0.67
CA GLN A 320 -11.93 10.73 -0.57
C GLN A 320 -11.70 11.55 -1.84
N ASP A 321 -11.46 12.85 -1.71
CA ASP A 321 -10.92 13.64 -2.80
C ASP A 321 -9.45 13.33 -3.01
N PHE A 322 -9.02 13.39 -4.28
CA PHE A 322 -7.60 13.29 -4.59
C PHE A 322 -6.82 14.40 -3.88
N TYR A 323 -5.85 13.98 -3.09
CA TYR A 323 -4.92 14.88 -2.43
C TYR A 323 -3.52 14.73 -3.03
N PRO A 324 -2.92 15.79 -3.61
CA PRO A 324 -1.59 15.73 -4.21
C PRO A 324 -0.52 15.43 -3.15
N THR A 325 -0.13 14.16 -3.05
CA THR A 325 0.90 13.73 -2.10
C THR A 325 2.27 13.76 -2.78
N PRO A 326 3.27 14.48 -2.22
CA PRO A 326 4.61 14.55 -2.79
C PRO A 326 5.23 13.18 -3.06
N GLY A 327 5.98 13.05 -4.15
CA GLY A 327 6.62 11.81 -4.57
C GLY A 327 5.70 10.81 -5.30
N THR A 328 4.42 11.13 -5.49
CA THR A 328 3.49 10.26 -6.23
C THR A 328 3.37 10.64 -7.69
N LEU A 329 3.18 9.64 -8.56
CA LEU A 329 2.98 9.87 -9.99
C LEU A 329 1.71 10.68 -10.26
N SER A 330 0.64 10.48 -9.49
CA SER A 330 -0.60 11.24 -9.63
C SER A 330 -0.41 12.72 -9.31
N THR A 331 0.45 13.08 -8.36
CA THR A 331 0.81 14.48 -8.09
C THR A 331 1.57 15.07 -9.27
N CYS A 332 2.48 14.31 -9.87
CA CYS A 332 3.15 14.70 -11.09
C CYS A 332 2.17 14.93 -12.24
N MET A 333 1.21 14.04 -12.44
CA MET A 333 0.13 14.19 -13.44
C MET A 333 -0.68 15.46 -13.17
N TYR A 334 -1.04 15.73 -11.92
CA TYR A 334 -1.82 16.90 -11.51
C TYR A 334 -1.10 18.21 -11.84
N LEU A 335 0.18 18.32 -11.49
CA LEU A 335 0.95 19.54 -11.73
C LEU A 335 1.30 19.73 -13.20
N SER A 336 1.78 18.68 -13.87
CA SER A 336 2.32 18.77 -15.22
C SER A 336 1.25 18.76 -16.31
N LEU A 337 0.03 18.30 -16.01
CA LEU A 337 -1.05 18.07 -16.97
C LEU A 337 -0.69 17.10 -18.11
N ILE A 338 0.35 16.31 -17.96
CA ILE A 338 0.87 15.38 -18.99
C ILE A 338 -0.18 14.31 -19.36
N HIS A 339 -1.07 13.97 -18.43
CA HIS A 339 -2.17 13.03 -18.70
C HIS A 339 -3.15 13.51 -19.78
N ILE A 340 -3.18 14.81 -20.08
CA ILE A 340 -4.05 15.38 -21.12
C ILE A 340 -3.47 15.17 -22.52
N SER A 341 -2.13 15.27 -22.63
CA SER A 341 -1.43 15.23 -23.93
C SER A 341 -0.78 13.87 -24.24
N GLU A 342 -0.29 13.14 -23.24
CA GLU A 342 0.47 11.89 -23.43
C GLU A 342 0.35 10.91 -22.24
N PRO A 343 -0.80 10.27 -22.03
CA PRO A 343 -1.03 9.42 -20.87
C PRO A 343 -0.12 8.18 -20.79
N THR A 344 0.51 7.80 -21.88
CA THR A 344 1.34 6.60 -21.99
C THR A 344 2.83 6.83 -21.73
N ARG A 345 3.35 8.05 -21.79
CA ARG A 345 4.78 8.33 -21.63
C ARG A 345 5.32 8.24 -20.21
N LEU A 346 4.49 8.44 -19.20
CA LEU A 346 4.88 8.21 -17.80
C LEU A 346 4.97 6.73 -17.42
N ARG A 347 4.43 5.84 -18.25
CA ARG A 347 4.43 4.37 -18.03
C ARG A 347 5.50 3.62 -18.82
N ARG A 348 6.25 4.30 -19.72
CA ARG A 348 7.34 3.68 -20.51
C ARG A 348 8.71 3.97 -19.95
#